data_e74711be59cfdf9da289ffd0ad85acb6
#
_entry.id   e74711be59cfdf9da289ffd0ad85acb6
#
_cell.length_a   1.000
_cell.length_b   1.000
_cell.length_c   1.000
_cell.angle_alpha   90.00
_cell.angle_beta   90.00
_cell.angle_gamma   90.00
#
_symmetry.space_group_name_H-M   'P 1'
#
loop_
_entity.id
_entity.type
_entity.pdbx_description
1 polymer ?
#
loop_
_entity_poly.entity_id
_entity_poly.type
_entity_poly.pdbx_seq_one_letter_code
_entity_poly.pdbx_strand_id
1 'polypeptide(L)' 'MKVKVHWVIDGIAEIEAESLEDAEKIVNQKLADFVSSNPELEDKMGAKAIQGKGYLPG' A
#
# COMPACT_ATOMS: atom_id res chain seq x y z
N MET A 1 -6.89 14.45 25.70
CA MET A 1 -8.09 13.85 25.09
C MET A 1 -7.71 12.90 23.96
N LYS A 2 -8.58 11.96 23.64
CA LYS A 2 -8.35 11.04 22.52
C LYS A 2 -9.10 11.54 21.31
N VAL A 3 -8.40 11.66 20.18
CA VAL A 3 -8.99 12.09 18.92
C VAL A 3 -8.68 11.03 17.88
N LYS A 4 -9.70 10.67 17.09
CA LYS A 4 -9.51 9.76 15.98
C LYS A 4 -9.16 10.58 14.73
N VAL A 5 -8.08 10.21 14.06
CA VAL A 5 -7.68 10.88 12.83
C VAL A 5 -7.65 9.84 11.71
N HIS A 6 -8.50 10.05 10.70
CA HIS A 6 -8.47 9.21 9.51
C HIS A 6 -7.41 9.76 8.56
N TRP A 7 -6.48 8.93 8.17
CA TRP A 7 -5.40 9.34 7.29
C TRP A 7 -5.35 8.45 6.05
N VAL A 8 -4.83 9.01 4.97
CA VAL A 8 -4.76 8.32 3.67
C VAL A 8 -3.43 8.65 3.00
N ILE A 9 -2.83 7.65 2.41
CA ILE A 9 -1.69 7.84 1.51
C ILE A 9 -2.10 7.24 0.19
N ASP A 10 -2.13 8.06 -0.86
CA ASP A 10 -2.55 7.63 -2.17
C ASP A 10 -1.45 7.90 -3.19
N GLY A 11 -1.31 7.00 -4.15
CA GLY A 11 -0.29 7.16 -5.17
C GLY A 11 -0.51 6.22 -6.34
N ILE A 12 0.07 6.58 -7.47
CA ILE A 12 0.04 5.78 -8.69
C ILE A 12 1.48 5.51 -9.09
N ALA A 13 1.83 4.21 -9.14
CA ALA A 13 3.15 3.79 -9.58
C ALA A 13 3.04 3.13 -10.95
N GLU A 14 3.96 3.46 -11.84
CA GLU A 14 4.09 2.76 -13.11
C GLU A 14 5.04 1.59 -12.91
N ILE A 15 4.54 0.38 -13.12
CA ILE A 15 5.29 -0.85 -12.93
C ILE A 15 5.37 -1.58 -14.24
N GLU A 16 6.58 -1.90 -14.67
CA GLU A 16 6.78 -2.71 -15.85
C GLU A 16 6.62 -4.18 -15.46
N ALA A 17 5.61 -4.82 -16.02
CA ALA A 17 5.26 -6.21 -15.70
C ALA A 17 4.56 -6.85 -16.90
N GLU A 18 4.47 -8.16 -16.88
CA GLU A 18 3.85 -8.91 -17.96
C GLU A 18 2.32 -8.95 -17.88
N SER A 19 1.77 -8.70 -16.72
CA SER A 19 0.32 -8.70 -16.51
C SER A 19 -0.06 -7.78 -15.37
N LEU A 20 -1.37 -7.47 -15.28
CA LEU A 20 -1.91 -6.72 -14.16
C LEU A 20 -1.62 -7.40 -12.82
N GLU A 21 -1.77 -8.72 -12.80
CA GLU A 21 -1.57 -9.51 -11.59
C GLU A 21 -0.12 -9.45 -11.12
N ASP A 22 0.83 -9.52 -12.07
CA ASP A 22 2.24 -9.41 -11.72
C ASP A 22 2.58 -8.04 -11.18
N ALA A 23 2.03 -6.99 -11.78
CA ALA A 23 2.23 -5.61 -11.29
C ALA A 23 1.67 -5.44 -9.88
N GLU A 24 0.48 -5.97 -9.62
CA GLU A 24 -0.11 -5.92 -8.29
C GLU A 24 0.75 -6.65 -7.26
N LYS A 25 1.29 -7.80 -7.62
CA LYS A 25 2.17 -8.56 -6.72
C LYS A 25 3.43 -7.78 -6.37
N ILE A 26 4.02 -7.13 -7.36
CA ILE A 26 5.23 -6.33 -7.14
C ILE A 26 4.94 -5.19 -6.15
N VAL A 27 3.86 -4.45 -6.38
CA VAL A 27 3.49 -3.32 -5.51
C VAL A 27 3.11 -3.82 -4.11
N ASN A 28 2.30 -4.87 -4.04
CA ASN A 28 1.86 -5.41 -2.76
C ASN A 28 3.03 -5.95 -1.94
N GLN A 29 4.01 -6.56 -2.60
CA GLN A 29 5.20 -7.04 -1.90
C GLN A 29 6.02 -5.88 -1.34
N LYS A 30 6.17 -4.82 -2.11
CA LYS A 30 6.89 -3.63 -1.65
C LYS A 30 6.18 -2.95 -0.48
N LEU A 31 4.86 -2.87 -0.55
CA LEU A 31 4.06 -2.32 0.55
C LEU A 31 4.18 -3.17 1.81
N ALA A 32 4.14 -4.50 1.66
CA ALA A 32 4.31 -5.40 2.78
C ALA A 32 5.70 -5.22 3.43
N ASP A 33 6.73 -5.05 2.62
CA ASP A 33 8.08 -4.82 3.12
C ASP A 33 8.17 -3.51 3.91
N PHE A 34 7.53 -2.45 3.42
CA PHE A 34 7.48 -1.17 4.12
C PHE A 34 6.76 -1.29 5.47
N VAL A 35 5.63 -1.98 5.49
CA VAL A 35 4.87 -2.18 6.72
C VAL A 35 5.69 -2.98 7.73
N SER A 36 6.38 -4.03 7.28
CA SER A 36 7.24 -4.84 8.14
C SER A 36 8.37 -4.01 8.74
N SER A 37 8.90 -3.06 7.98
CA SER A 37 9.98 -2.19 8.43
C SER A 37 9.50 -1.07 9.34
N ASN A 38 8.20 -0.80 9.34
CA ASN A 38 7.60 0.29 10.10
C ASN A 38 6.38 -0.20 10.89
N PRO A 39 6.58 -1.02 11.92
CA PRO A 39 5.48 -1.59 12.69
C PRO A 39 4.58 -0.53 13.35
N GLU A 40 5.06 0.68 13.49
CA GLU A 40 4.28 1.79 14.01
C GLU A 40 3.03 2.07 13.17
N LEU A 41 3.06 1.78 11.86
CA LEU A 41 1.90 1.98 11.01
C LEU A 41 0.69 1.20 11.50
N GLU A 42 0.89 -0.04 11.94
CA GLU A 42 -0.18 -0.86 12.49
C GLU A 42 -0.43 -0.57 13.96
N ASP A 43 0.64 -0.50 14.75
CA ASP A 43 0.54 -0.41 16.21
C ASP A 43 0.03 0.95 16.70
N LYS A 44 0.55 2.04 16.14
CA LYS A 44 0.23 3.39 16.60
C LYS A 44 -0.64 4.17 15.65
N MET A 45 -0.46 3.97 14.35
CA MET A 45 -1.17 4.71 13.32
C MET A 45 -2.48 4.04 12.88
N GLY A 46 -2.68 2.79 13.31
CA GLY A 46 -3.93 2.08 13.05
C GLY A 46 -4.17 1.64 11.61
N ALA A 47 -3.11 1.35 10.87
CA ALA A 47 -3.26 0.86 9.50
C ALA A 47 -3.95 -0.49 9.50
N LYS A 48 -4.97 -0.65 8.65
CA LYS A 48 -5.75 -1.88 8.56
C LYS A 48 -5.63 -2.59 7.24
N ALA A 49 -5.51 -1.84 6.15
CA ALA A 49 -5.39 -2.42 4.82
C ALA A 49 -4.44 -1.56 3.99
N ILE A 50 -3.40 -2.18 3.49
CA ILE A 50 -2.44 -1.53 2.62
C ILE A 50 -2.27 -2.45 1.42
N GLN A 51 -2.78 -2.02 0.27
CA GLN A 51 -2.74 -2.84 -0.92
C GLN A 51 -2.83 -1.98 -2.18
N GLY A 52 -2.28 -2.50 -3.26
CA GLY A 52 -2.36 -1.90 -4.57
C GLY A 52 -3.29 -2.69 -5.47
N LYS A 53 -3.93 -1.99 -6.39
CA LYS A 53 -4.76 -2.62 -7.41
C LYS A 53 -4.35 -2.08 -8.77
N GLY A 54 -4.05 -2.99 -9.69
CA GLY A 54 -3.58 -2.62 -11.01
C GLY A 54 -4.70 -2.25 -11.96
N TYR A 55 -4.37 -1.39 -12.89
CA TYR A 55 -5.26 -1.08 -14.01
C TYR A 55 -4.41 -0.70 -15.22
N LEU A 56 -4.97 -0.88 -16.40
CA LEU A 56 -4.27 -0.51 -17.62
C LEU A 56 -4.52 0.96 -17.94
N PRO A 57 -3.48 1.70 -18.34
CA PRO A 57 -3.64 3.09 -18.77
C PRO A 57 -4.42 3.12 -20.09
N GLY A 58 -5.21 4.15 -20.24
CA GLY A 58 -6.02 4.37 -21.43
C GLY A 58 -7.48 4.20 -21.19
#